data_ef38b8ef9ae8721f653f90f08056da18
#
_entry.id   ef38b8ef9ae8721f653f90f08056da18
#
_cell.length_a   1.000
_cell.length_b   1.000
_cell.length_c   1.000
_cell.angle_alpha   90.00
_cell.angle_beta   90.00
_cell.angle_gamma   90.00
#
_symmetry.space_group_name_H-M   'P 1'
#
loop_
_entity.id
_entity.type
_entity.pdbx_description
1 polymer ?
#
loop_
_entity_poly.entity_id
_entity_poly.type
_entity_poly.pdbx_seq_one_letter_code
_entity_poly.pdbx_strand_id
1 'polypeptide(L)'
;MKSKTLTDFFNYALGDVFVKGFLFISLPLLSRLLDPIQYGYLSLINTATIILYVFISLNLQNAITNRFMITSEHFDSYLLSILCFIIPFQIILIILEPLYRAPVSSFLGINEKDFISVLSICVMLSYIYIYTCYLQASRQSKRYVIFNIVAKISEMILIFAFAYFLTSNQYMSKIYAQMIVNIILITYVSIILWKLSRGKFNFLYLKEALIFSLPLIVHVLSNSLLSQADRLIINKIMGTYSAGIYSFAYNLGMCVIVVIMAWNSSWQPKLYKLINIRDNEAIKRATYASTVLIFLICALSMLFSKEMVVFLASDKYYDSIPILPLIIIGNSLIHIYLVYVNFIFYKKKTVIISCATLGALGINIILNYYLIPKFGIAGSAWATVVAYFFLAALHYTTATYITRNNIIPFKYLIFYSVGLLLVYPVTLYLNEMDLISGLVLKLIIALMVIMFIFDLKF
;
A
#
# COMPACT_ATOMS: atom_id res chain seq x y z
N MET A 1 -11.15 -31.17 -5.62
CA MET A 1 -11.21 -29.72 -5.93
C MET A 1 -11.16 -28.81 -4.70
N LYS A 2 -11.92 -29.03 -3.62
CA LYS A 2 -11.93 -28.16 -2.41
C LYS A 2 -10.54 -28.02 -1.72
N SER A 3 -9.76 -29.10 -1.63
CA SER A 3 -8.42 -29.11 -1.00
C SER A 3 -7.40 -28.21 -1.76
N LYS A 4 -7.35 -28.28 -3.09
CA LYS A 4 -6.39 -27.49 -3.90
C LYS A 4 -6.69 -25.99 -3.84
N THR A 5 -7.96 -25.60 -3.85
CA THR A 5 -8.37 -24.19 -3.73
C THR A 5 -8.00 -23.61 -2.36
N LEU A 6 -8.09 -24.41 -1.29
CA LEU A 6 -7.71 -23.99 0.05
C LEU A 6 -6.18 -23.82 0.15
N THR A 7 -5.42 -24.75 -0.41
CA THR A 7 -3.94 -24.71 -0.46
C THR A 7 -3.46 -23.50 -1.27
N ASP A 8 -4.08 -23.23 -2.41
CA ASP A 8 -3.75 -22.05 -3.22
C ASP A 8 -4.03 -20.74 -2.45
N PHE A 9 -5.17 -20.65 -1.77
CA PHE A 9 -5.51 -19.51 -0.93
C PHE A 9 -4.47 -19.28 0.19
N PHE A 10 -4.10 -20.34 0.93
CA PHE A 10 -3.07 -20.23 1.96
C PHE A 10 -1.71 -19.84 1.39
N ASN A 11 -1.31 -20.38 0.24
CA ASN A 11 -0.06 -20.02 -0.40
C ASN A 11 -0.05 -18.53 -0.78
N TYR A 12 -1.10 -18.01 -1.43
CA TYR A 12 -1.17 -16.58 -1.77
C TYR A 12 -1.17 -15.70 -0.52
N ALA A 13 -1.95 -16.05 0.50
CA ALA A 13 -2.00 -15.31 1.76
C ALA A 13 -0.64 -15.30 2.47
N LEU A 14 0.04 -16.45 2.55
CA LEU A 14 1.40 -16.55 3.10
C LEU A 14 2.40 -15.74 2.28
N GLY A 15 2.33 -15.80 0.95
CA GLY A 15 3.20 -15.01 0.07
C GLY A 15 3.00 -13.50 0.28
N ASP A 16 1.76 -13.04 0.33
CA ASP A 16 1.45 -11.63 0.55
C ASP A 16 1.85 -11.16 1.96
N VAL A 17 1.60 -11.97 2.99
CA VAL A 17 2.05 -11.69 4.37
C VAL A 17 3.57 -11.64 4.43
N PHE A 18 4.28 -12.55 3.75
CA PHE A 18 5.74 -12.53 3.69
C PHE A 18 6.25 -11.26 3.01
N VAL A 19 5.72 -10.92 1.82
CA VAL A 19 6.14 -9.73 1.06
C VAL A 19 5.86 -8.44 1.85
N LYS A 20 4.70 -8.33 2.50
CA LYS A 20 4.34 -7.18 3.33
C LYS A 20 5.11 -7.17 4.66
N GLY A 21 5.28 -8.34 5.29
CA GLY A 21 6.06 -8.50 6.51
C GLY A 21 7.54 -8.22 6.31
N PHE A 22 8.05 -8.42 5.08
CA PHE A 22 9.42 -8.09 4.72
C PHE A 22 9.75 -6.60 4.91
N LEU A 23 8.76 -5.72 4.74
CA LEU A 23 8.90 -4.30 5.05
C LEU A 23 9.34 -4.09 6.50
N PHE A 24 8.77 -4.85 7.46
CA PHE A 24 9.09 -4.72 8.89
C PHE A 24 10.48 -5.26 9.22
N ILE A 25 10.99 -6.24 8.47
CA ILE A 25 12.36 -6.73 8.61
C ILE A 25 13.34 -5.72 8.01
N SER A 26 12.99 -5.09 6.90
CA SER A 26 13.85 -4.11 6.24
C SER A 26 13.91 -2.74 6.95
N LEU A 27 12.86 -2.37 7.69
CA LEU A 27 12.78 -1.08 8.40
C LEU A 27 13.92 -0.87 9.42
N PRO A 28 14.12 -1.77 10.41
CA PRO A 28 15.22 -1.63 11.38
C PRO A 28 16.58 -1.57 10.70
N LEU A 29 16.72 -2.30 9.60
CA LEU A 29 17.93 -2.36 8.84
C LEU A 29 18.23 -1.03 8.15
N LEU A 30 17.26 -0.55 7.37
CA LEU A 30 17.39 0.71 6.62
C LEU A 30 17.53 1.91 7.56
N SER A 31 16.87 1.92 8.72
CA SER A 31 16.98 3.01 9.69
C SER A 31 18.34 3.08 10.38
N ARG A 32 19.08 1.98 10.44
CA ARG A 32 20.46 1.95 10.99
C ARG A 32 21.50 2.28 9.93
N LEU A 33 21.23 1.94 8.67
CA LEU A 33 22.13 2.21 7.53
C LEU A 33 21.98 3.65 7.02
N LEU A 34 20.76 4.15 6.93
CA LEU A 34 20.45 5.45 6.33
C LEU A 34 20.18 6.48 7.44
N ASP A 35 20.62 7.70 7.25
CA ASP A 35 20.11 8.84 8.01
C ASP A 35 18.73 9.27 7.47
N PRO A 36 17.98 10.12 8.19
CA PRO A 36 16.66 10.56 7.75
C PRO A 36 16.64 11.26 6.38
N ILE A 37 17.70 11.98 6.00
CA ILE A 37 17.79 12.64 4.68
C ILE A 37 17.87 11.58 3.58
N GLN A 38 18.76 10.61 3.73
CA GLN A 38 18.91 9.51 2.76
C GLN A 38 17.66 8.63 2.71
N TYR A 39 17.02 8.37 3.85
CA TYR A 39 15.76 7.63 3.89
C TYR A 39 14.62 8.41 3.23
N GLY A 40 14.56 9.73 3.44
CA GLY A 40 13.60 10.61 2.78
C GLY A 40 13.78 10.58 1.27
N TYR A 41 15.03 10.69 0.80
CA TYR A 41 15.33 10.61 -0.62
C TYR A 41 14.95 9.25 -1.23
N LEU A 42 15.26 8.16 -0.54
CA LEU A 42 14.83 6.81 -0.93
C LEU A 42 13.30 6.70 -1.01
N SER A 43 12.60 7.33 -0.06
CA SER A 43 11.12 7.34 -0.05
C SER A 43 10.55 8.11 -1.24
N LEU A 44 11.16 9.23 -1.63
CA LEU A 44 10.78 9.98 -2.84
C LEU A 44 11.00 9.15 -4.11
N ILE A 45 12.13 8.44 -4.22
CA ILE A 45 12.40 7.51 -5.32
C ILE A 45 11.34 6.39 -5.38
N ASN A 46 10.97 5.81 -4.24
CA ASN A 46 9.91 4.81 -4.20
C ASN A 46 8.56 5.41 -4.64
N THR A 47 8.23 6.62 -4.19
CA THR A 47 7.02 7.34 -4.59
C THR A 47 7.02 7.63 -6.10
N ALA A 48 8.15 8.12 -6.62
CA ALA A 48 8.35 8.34 -8.05
C ALA A 48 8.18 7.04 -8.86
N THR A 49 8.76 5.94 -8.37
CA THR A 49 8.61 4.62 -9.00
C THR A 49 7.14 4.19 -9.07
N ILE A 50 6.37 4.35 -7.99
CA ILE A 50 4.95 3.99 -7.94
C ILE A 50 4.13 4.83 -8.93
N ILE A 51 4.37 6.15 -8.98
CA ILE A 51 3.65 7.06 -9.87
C ILE A 51 4.01 6.78 -11.33
N LEU A 52 5.29 6.74 -11.66
CA LEU A 52 5.77 6.54 -13.04
C LEU A 52 5.39 5.15 -13.57
N TYR A 53 5.44 4.12 -12.70
CA TYR A 53 5.04 2.77 -13.08
C TYR A 53 3.63 2.72 -13.67
N VAL A 54 2.67 3.48 -13.13
CA VAL A 54 1.29 3.50 -13.63
C VAL A 54 1.23 3.96 -15.08
N PHE A 55 2.01 5.00 -15.43
CA PHE A 55 2.09 5.52 -16.80
C PHE A 55 2.89 4.62 -17.74
N ILE A 56 4.00 4.05 -17.26
CA ILE A 56 4.91 3.22 -18.07
C ILE A 56 4.30 1.85 -18.39
N SER A 57 3.56 1.26 -17.44
CA SER A 57 2.90 -0.03 -17.61
C SER A 57 1.53 0.07 -18.29
N LEU A 58 0.93 1.27 -18.31
CA LEU A 58 -0.46 1.52 -18.72
C LEU A 58 -1.47 0.56 -18.04
N ASN A 59 -1.10 0.01 -16.87
CA ASN A 59 -1.87 -1.01 -16.14
C ASN A 59 -2.25 -2.26 -16.96
N LEU A 60 -1.53 -2.58 -18.03
CA LEU A 60 -1.82 -3.71 -18.93
C LEU A 60 -1.78 -5.06 -18.23
N GLN A 61 -1.04 -5.22 -17.13
CA GLN A 61 -1.07 -6.43 -16.29
C GLN A 61 -2.48 -6.76 -15.78
N ASN A 62 -3.32 -5.74 -15.53
CA ASN A 62 -4.70 -5.96 -15.09
C ASN A 62 -5.59 -6.48 -16.23
N ALA A 63 -5.37 -6.01 -17.47
CA ALA A 63 -6.06 -6.53 -18.65
C ALA A 63 -5.71 -8.00 -18.91
N ILE A 64 -4.43 -8.37 -18.77
CA ILE A 64 -3.94 -9.74 -18.88
C ILE A 64 -4.62 -10.65 -17.85
N THR A 65 -4.67 -10.20 -16.58
CA THR A 65 -5.35 -10.95 -15.52
C THR A 65 -6.83 -11.14 -15.83
N ASN A 66 -7.52 -10.06 -16.21
CA ASN A 66 -8.95 -10.10 -16.54
C ASN A 66 -9.24 -11.03 -17.70
N ARG A 67 -8.48 -10.93 -18.80
CA ARG A 67 -8.64 -11.78 -19.97
C ARG A 67 -8.46 -13.25 -19.65
N PHE A 68 -7.38 -13.60 -18.92
CA PHE A 68 -7.10 -14.99 -18.58
C PHE A 68 -8.15 -15.60 -17.64
N MET A 69 -8.76 -14.80 -16.75
CA MET A 69 -9.83 -15.25 -15.86
C MET A 69 -11.16 -15.46 -16.58
N ILE A 70 -11.45 -14.67 -17.63
CA ILE A 70 -12.68 -14.80 -18.42
C ILE A 70 -12.56 -15.95 -19.43
N THR A 71 -11.49 -15.95 -20.21
CA THR A 71 -11.18 -16.98 -21.20
C THR A 71 -9.69 -17.09 -21.41
N SER A 72 -9.19 -18.32 -21.46
CA SER A 72 -7.79 -18.61 -21.83
C SER A 72 -7.62 -18.85 -23.36
N GLU A 73 -8.71 -18.79 -24.13
CA GLU A 73 -8.64 -18.96 -25.57
C GLU A 73 -7.85 -17.83 -26.23
N HIS A 74 -6.95 -18.18 -27.15
CA HIS A 74 -6.07 -17.25 -27.86
C HIS A 74 -5.28 -16.31 -26.94
N PHE A 75 -4.99 -16.75 -25.71
CA PHE A 75 -4.22 -15.95 -24.75
C PHE A 75 -2.82 -15.61 -25.26
N ASP A 76 -2.19 -16.50 -25.99
CA ASP A 76 -0.91 -16.30 -26.67
C ASP A 76 -0.93 -15.11 -27.64
N SER A 77 -1.98 -15.01 -28.45
CA SER A 77 -2.19 -13.89 -29.38
C SER A 77 -2.53 -12.58 -28.67
N TYR A 78 -3.31 -12.67 -27.58
CA TYR A 78 -3.62 -11.53 -26.73
C TYR A 78 -2.35 -10.96 -26.06
N LEU A 79 -1.55 -11.82 -25.44
CA LEU A 79 -0.29 -11.43 -24.83
C LEU A 79 0.70 -10.86 -25.84
N LEU A 80 0.85 -11.50 -27.01
CA LEU A 80 1.72 -11.01 -28.08
C LEU A 80 1.28 -9.60 -28.52
N SER A 81 -0.03 -9.36 -28.71
CA SER A 81 -0.53 -8.08 -29.15
C SER A 81 -0.22 -6.96 -28.16
N ILE A 82 -0.27 -7.24 -26.85
CA ILE A 82 0.15 -6.31 -25.80
C ILE A 82 1.65 -6.08 -25.85
N LEU A 83 2.47 -7.13 -25.97
CA LEU A 83 3.92 -7.01 -25.99
C LEU A 83 4.41 -6.24 -27.23
N CYS A 84 3.81 -6.47 -28.40
CA CYS A 84 4.11 -5.71 -29.62
C CYS A 84 3.80 -4.21 -29.51
N PHE A 85 2.91 -3.81 -28.61
CA PHE A 85 2.60 -2.41 -28.36
C PHE A 85 3.45 -1.82 -27.23
N ILE A 86 3.56 -2.50 -26.08
CA ILE A 86 4.20 -1.93 -24.90
C ILE A 86 5.70 -1.78 -25.07
N ILE A 87 6.37 -2.70 -25.80
CA ILE A 87 7.82 -2.63 -26.02
C ILE A 87 8.20 -1.39 -26.83
N PRO A 88 7.65 -1.12 -28.03
CA PRO A 88 7.94 0.12 -28.77
C PRO A 88 7.54 1.38 -27.99
N PHE A 89 6.40 1.35 -27.29
CA PHE A 89 5.97 2.47 -26.45
C PHE A 89 7.03 2.83 -25.39
N GLN A 90 7.54 1.84 -24.68
CA GLN A 90 8.55 2.04 -23.63
C GLN A 90 9.91 2.47 -24.23
N ILE A 91 10.30 1.95 -25.40
CA ILE A 91 11.50 2.38 -26.12
C ILE A 91 11.37 3.86 -26.48
N ILE A 92 10.23 4.29 -27.00
CA ILE A 92 9.96 5.69 -27.31
C ILE A 92 10.08 6.56 -26.04
N LEU A 93 9.49 6.12 -24.91
CA LEU A 93 9.62 6.84 -23.65
C LEU A 93 11.08 6.98 -23.20
N ILE A 94 11.90 5.94 -23.36
CA ILE A 94 13.32 5.99 -23.02
C ILE A 94 14.08 6.93 -23.94
N ILE A 95 13.80 6.91 -25.25
CA ILE A 95 14.45 7.82 -26.22
C ILE A 95 14.08 9.27 -25.94
N LEU A 96 12.82 9.53 -25.57
CA LEU A 96 12.33 10.88 -25.26
C LEU A 96 12.67 11.33 -23.82
N GLU A 97 13.27 10.48 -23.00
CA GLU A 97 13.57 10.75 -21.59
C GLU A 97 14.32 12.08 -21.38
N PRO A 98 15.32 12.48 -22.18
CA PRO A 98 16.00 13.76 -21.95
C PRO A 98 15.10 14.98 -22.05
N LEU A 99 13.97 14.90 -22.77
CA LEU A 99 13.05 16.02 -22.94
C LEU A 99 12.19 16.28 -21.69
N TYR A 100 11.86 15.23 -20.92
CA TYR A 100 10.97 15.34 -19.77
C TYR A 100 11.67 15.03 -18.42
N ARG A 101 12.94 14.63 -18.43
CA ARG A 101 13.73 14.32 -17.21
C ARG A 101 13.67 15.44 -16.20
N ALA A 102 14.11 16.66 -16.58
CA ALA A 102 14.24 17.77 -15.64
C ALA A 102 12.89 18.19 -15.02
N PRO A 103 11.81 18.44 -15.79
CA PRO A 103 10.54 18.82 -15.19
C PRO A 103 9.91 17.71 -14.33
N VAL A 104 10.02 16.45 -14.73
CA VAL A 104 9.42 15.33 -13.99
C VAL A 104 10.23 15.04 -12.72
N SER A 105 11.55 15.01 -12.75
CA SER A 105 12.37 14.81 -11.55
C SER A 105 12.18 15.94 -10.55
N SER A 106 12.11 17.21 -11.00
CA SER A 106 11.80 18.34 -10.13
C SER A 106 10.42 18.20 -9.46
N PHE A 107 9.39 17.80 -10.23
CA PHE A 107 8.05 17.57 -9.69
C PHE A 107 8.04 16.45 -8.65
N LEU A 108 8.79 15.37 -8.87
CA LEU A 108 8.86 14.21 -7.98
C LEU A 108 9.86 14.39 -6.82
N GLY A 109 10.64 15.47 -6.82
CA GLY A 109 11.64 15.77 -5.79
C GLY A 109 12.82 14.81 -5.80
N ILE A 110 13.19 14.25 -6.96
CA ILE A 110 14.35 13.36 -7.14
C ILE A 110 15.41 14.01 -8.00
N ASN A 111 16.68 13.57 -7.89
CA ASN A 111 17.76 14.05 -8.74
C ASN A 111 17.60 13.54 -10.17
N GLU A 112 17.95 14.34 -11.14
CA GLU A 112 17.94 13.95 -12.56
C GLU A 112 18.83 12.73 -12.84
N LYS A 113 19.94 12.57 -12.09
CA LYS A 113 20.85 11.42 -12.21
C LYS A 113 20.20 10.10 -11.87
N ASP A 114 19.26 10.12 -10.93
CA ASP A 114 18.58 8.90 -10.47
C ASP A 114 17.34 8.58 -11.32
N PHE A 115 16.88 9.56 -12.12
CA PHE A 115 15.65 9.42 -12.91
C PHE A 115 15.70 8.26 -13.90
N ILE A 116 16.82 8.07 -14.60
CA ILE A 116 16.98 6.95 -15.55
C ILE A 116 16.94 5.58 -14.84
N SER A 117 17.47 5.52 -13.61
CA SER A 117 17.40 4.30 -12.79
C SER A 117 15.95 3.97 -12.40
N VAL A 118 15.19 5.00 -11.99
CA VAL A 118 13.77 4.88 -11.66
C VAL A 118 12.95 4.45 -12.89
N LEU A 119 13.19 5.07 -14.03
CA LEU A 119 12.54 4.74 -15.30
C LEU A 119 12.83 3.28 -15.70
N SER A 120 14.10 2.86 -15.62
CA SER A 120 14.53 1.50 -15.91
C SER A 120 13.87 0.48 -14.98
N ILE A 121 13.80 0.77 -13.68
CA ILE A 121 13.10 -0.06 -12.71
C ILE A 121 11.61 -0.18 -13.08
N CYS A 122 10.93 0.90 -13.46
CA CYS A 122 9.51 0.88 -13.84
C CYS A 122 9.28 0.01 -15.09
N VAL A 123 10.16 0.11 -16.09
CA VAL A 123 10.10 -0.73 -17.29
C VAL A 123 10.25 -2.20 -16.92
N MET A 124 11.26 -2.57 -16.14
CA MET A 124 11.47 -3.95 -15.72
C MET A 124 10.30 -4.49 -14.88
N LEU A 125 9.78 -3.68 -13.94
CA LEU A 125 8.63 -4.04 -13.12
C LEU A 125 7.37 -4.28 -13.96
N SER A 126 7.17 -3.60 -15.09
CA SER A 126 5.99 -3.82 -15.92
C SER A 126 5.90 -5.25 -16.44
N TYR A 127 7.01 -5.84 -16.87
CA TYR A 127 7.05 -7.24 -17.31
C TYR A 127 7.00 -8.24 -16.15
N ILE A 128 7.69 -7.93 -15.04
CA ILE A 128 7.66 -8.74 -13.83
C ILE A 128 6.21 -8.85 -13.31
N TYR A 129 5.46 -7.74 -13.30
CA TYR A 129 4.07 -7.77 -12.86
C TYR A 129 3.13 -8.45 -13.88
N ILE A 130 3.37 -8.33 -15.19
CA ILE A 130 2.66 -9.14 -16.19
C ILE A 130 2.81 -10.63 -15.87
N TYR A 131 4.03 -11.08 -15.56
CA TYR A 131 4.28 -12.49 -15.24
C TYR A 131 3.65 -12.90 -13.90
N THR A 132 3.78 -12.10 -12.85
CA THR A 132 3.19 -12.42 -11.54
C THR A 132 1.67 -12.43 -11.59
N CYS A 133 1.05 -11.52 -12.34
CA CYS A 133 -0.38 -11.52 -12.61
C CYS A 133 -0.83 -12.77 -13.40
N TYR A 134 -0.04 -13.19 -14.40
CA TYR A 134 -0.27 -14.46 -15.10
C TYR A 134 -0.22 -15.66 -14.14
N LEU A 135 0.79 -15.72 -13.24
CA LEU A 135 0.88 -16.79 -12.26
C LEU A 135 -0.33 -16.84 -11.31
N GLN A 136 -0.84 -15.68 -10.91
CA GLN A 136 -2.04 -15.59 -10.08
C GLN A 136 -3.29 -16.04 -10.86
N ALA A 137 -3.49 -15.54 -12.08
CA ALA A 137 -4.63 -15.89 -12.93
C ALA A 137 -4.64 -17.38 -13.31
N SER A 138 -3.46 -17.95 -13.58
CA SER A 138 -3.28 -19.37 -13.91
C SER A 138 -3.22 -20.31 -12.68
N ARG A 139 -3.46 -19.78 -11.47
CA ARG A 139 -3.45 -20.52 -10.20
C ARG A 139 -2.14 -21.28 -9.92
N GLN A 140 -1.02 -20.69 -10.30
CA GLN A 140 0.31 -21.23 -10.01
C GLN A 140 0.88 -20.65 -8.70
N SER A 141 0.13 -20.81 -7.59
CA SER A 141 0.41 -20.19 -6.30
C SER A 141 1.83 -20.45 -5.77
N LYS A 142 2.32 -21.67 -5.86
CA LYS A 142 3.69 -22.02 -5.43
C LYS A 142 4.75 -21.22 -6.18
N ARG A 143 4.64 -21.14 -7.52
CA ARG A 143 5.60 -20.38 -8.34
C ARG A 143 5.55 -18.89 -8.02
N TYR A 144 4.35 -18.34 -7.84
CA TYR A 144 4.16 -16.96 -7.43
C TYR A 144 4.87 -16.65 -6.11
N VAL A 145 4.67 -17.49 -5.09
CA VAL A 145 5.28 -17.31 -3.76
C VAL A 145 6.80 -17.42 -3.83
N ILE A 146 7.32 -18.49 -4.44
CA ILE A 146 8.77 -18.70 -4.57
C ILE A 146 9.42 -17.54 -5.32
N PHE A 147 8.83 -17.10 -6.43
CA PHE A 147 9.34 -15.99 -7.24
C PHE A 147 9.47 -14.70 -6.41
N ASN A 148 8.42 -14.34 -5.65
CA ASN A 148 8.43 -13.13 -4.82
C ASN A 148 9.37 -13.25 -3.61
N ILE A 149 9.44 -14.42 -2.96
CA ILE A 149 10.33 -14.65 -1.82
C ILE A 149 11.79 -14.56 -2.26
N VAL A 150 12.16 -15.26 -3.35
CA VAL A 150 13.52 -15.22 -3.89
C VAL A 150 13.91 -13.81 -4.27
N ALA A 151 13.02 -13.07 -4.96
CA ALA A 151 13.26 -11.68 -5.32
C ALA A 151 13.57 -10.81 -4.08
N LYS A 152 12.75 -10.93 -3.02
CA LYS A 152 12.90 -10.10 -1.82
C LYS A 152 14.11 -10.46 -0.97
N ILE A 153 14.40 -11.75 -0.83
CA ILE A 153 15.61 -12.19 -0.10
C ILE A 153 16.87 -11.76 -0.86
N SER A 154 16.91 -11.94 -2.18
CA SER A 154 18.05 -11.51 -3.00
C SER A 154 18.26 -10.00 -2.94
N GLU A 155 17.16 -9.20 -3.01
CA GLU A 155 17.21 -7.74 -2.85
C GLU A 155 17.83 -7.37 -1.49
N MET A 156 17.42 -8.02 -0.39
CA MET A 156 17.95 -7.75 0.95
C MET A 156 19.44 -8.07 1.07
N ILE A 157 19.86 -9.24 0.59
CA ILE A 157 21.26 -9.65 0.62
C ILE A 157 22.14 -8.63 -0.12
N LEU A 158 21.69 -8.18 -1.30
CA LEU A 158 22.41 -7.20 -2.10
C LEU A 158 22.40 -5.80 -1.45
N ILE A 159 21.31 -5.39 -0.76
CA ILE A 159 21.30 -4.13 -0.01
C ILE A 159 22.43 -4.13 1.04
N PHE A 160 22.59 -5.23 1.78
CA PHE A 160 23.67 -5.34 2.76
C PHE A 160 25.05 -5.30 2.11
N ALA A 161 25.22 -6.09 1.03
CA ALA A 161 26.48 -6.12 0.33
C ALA A 161 26.86 -4.73 -0.20
N PHE A 162 25.95 -4.02 -0.85
CA PHE A 162 26.23 -2.68 -1.35
C PHE A 162 26.39 -1.65 -0.24
N ALA A 163 25.61 -1.73 0.86
CA ALA A 163 25.75 -0.81 1.98
C ALA A 163 27.11 -0.93 2.67
N TYR A 164 27.74 -2.10 2.63
CA TYR A 164 29.09 -2.30 3.13
C TYR A 164 30.15 -1.59 2.26
N PHE A 165 29.96 -1.54 0.94
CA PHE A 165 30.91 -0.92 0.02
C PHE A 165 30.66 0.57 -0.20
N LEU A 166 29.43 1.06 -0.02
CA LEU A 166 29.06 2.46 -0.23
C LEU A 166 29.29 3.27 1.06
N THR A 167 30.28 4.14 1.06
CA THR A 167 30.58 5.06 2.17
C THR A 167 29.78 6.36 2.11
N SER A 168 29.26 6.72 0.91
CA SER A 168 28.41 7.89 0.68
C SER A 168 27.18 7.48 -0.14
N ASN A 169 26.09 8.24 -0.04
CA ASN A 169 24.84 7.97 -0.76
C ASN A 169 24.33 6.53 -0.56
N GLN A 170 24.32 6.07 0.67
CA GLN A 170 23.95 4.68 1.00
C GLN A 170 22.55 4.28 0.54
N TYR A 171 21.63 5.24 0.28
CA TYR A 171 20.32 4.95 -0.34
C TYR A 171 20.45 4.25 -1.71
N MET A 172 21.56 4.47 -2.42
CA MET A 172 21.85 3.80 -3.70
C MET A 172 22.01 2.29 -3.56
N SER A 173 22.36 1.79 -2.36
CA SER A 173 22.45 0.35 -2.09
C SER A 173 21.15 -0.38 -2.42
N LYS A 174 20.01 0.24 -2.07
CA LYS A 174 18.70 -0.33 -2.37
C LYS A 174 18.37 -0.23 -3.87
N ILE A 175 18.71 0.89 -4.51
CA ILE A 175 18.46 1.08 -5.95
C ILE A 175 19.26 0.07 -6.78
N TYR A 176 20.56 -0.07 -6.49
CA TYR A 176 21.42 -1.03 -7.17
C TYR A 176 20.98 -2.47 -6.93
N ALA A 177 20.65 -2.81 -5.68
CA ALA A 177 20.12 -4.14 -5.36
C ALA A 177 18.85 -4.45 -6.14
N GLN A 178 17.90 -3.51 -6.18
CA GLN A 178 16.64 -3.66 -6.91
C GLN A 178 16.89 -3.75 -8.43
N MET A 179 17.80 -2.95 -8.99
CA MET A 179 18.15 -3.02 -10.41
C MET A 179 18.74 -4.37 -10.78
N ILE A 180 19.71 -4.88 -10.02
CA ILE A 180 20.35 -6.18 -10.30
C ILE A 180 19.34 -7.31 -10.20
N VAL A 181 18.54 -7.35 -9.12
CA VAL A 181 17.49 -8.38 -8.98
C VAL A 181 16.51 -8.30 -10.14
N ASN A 182 16.05 -7.10 -10.51
CA ASN A 182 15.11 -6.92 -11.61
C ASN A 182 15.71 -7.31 -12.96
N ILE A 183 17.02 -7.08 -13.21
CA ILE A 183 17.70 -7.52 -14.43
C ILE A 183 17.72 -9.05 -14.52
N ILE A 184 18.02 -9.74 -13.41
CA ILE A 184 18.00 -11.20 -13.36
C ILE A 184 16.58 -11.73 -13.58
N LEU A 185 15.60 -11.13 -12.91
CA LEU A 185 14.20 -11.54 -13.01
C LEU A 185 13.63 -11.29 -14.39
N ILE A 186 13.91 -10.14 -15.02
CA ILE A 186 13.39 -9.82 -16.36
C ILE A 186 13.99 -10.75 -17.41
N THR A 187 15.25 -11.17 -17.28
CA THR A 187 15.85 -12.15 -18.17
C THR A 187 15.10 -13.48 -18.12
N TYR A 188 14.80 -13.97 -16.91
CA TYR A 188 13.97 -15.15 -16.71
C TYR A 188 12.53 -14.98 -17.25
N VAL A 189 11.90 -13.86 -16.91
CA VAL A 189 10.52 -13.54 -17.32
C VAL A 189 10.41 -13.39 -18.82
N SER A 190 11.37 -12.76 -19.48
CA SER A 190 11.37 -12.58 -20.95
C SER A 190 11.36 -13.92 -21.70
N ILE A 191 12.12 -14.91 -21.22
CA ILE A 191 12.11 -16.26 -21.80
C ILE A 191 10.73 -16.90 -21.69
N ILE A 192 10.05 -16.70 -20.55
CA ILE A 192 8.72 -17.28 -20.33
C ILE A 192 7.66 -16.53 -21.17
N LEU A 193 7.67 -15.19 -21.15
CA LEU A 193 6.74 -14.40 -21.94
C LEU A 193 6.88 -14.68 -23.43
N TRP A 194 8.11 -14.85 -23.93
CA TRP A 194 8.37 -15.30 -25.31
C TRP A 194 7.72 -16.65 -25.63
N LYS A 195 7.79 -17.61 -24.70
CA LYS A 195 7.16 -18.93 -24.87
C LYS A 195 5.63 -18.86 -24.84
N LEU A 196 5.08 -17.95 -24.04
CA LEU A 196 3.63 -17.75 -23.87
C LEU A 196 3.01 -16.92 -24.99
N SER A 197 3.78 -16.10 -25.71
CA SER A 197 3.32 -15.18 -26.75
C SER A 197 3.60 -15.70 -28.17
N ARG A 198 3.32 -16.98 -28.44
CA ARG A 198 3.56 -17.61 -29.76
C ARG A 198 2.38 -17.46 -30.74
N GLY A 199 1.38 -16.68 -30.40
CA GLY A 199 0.22 -16.44 -31.25
C GLY A 199 0.48 -15.48 -32.40
N LYS A 200 -0.59 -14.90 -32.93
CA LYS A 200 -0.54 -13.87 -33.98
C LYS A 200 -0.99 -12.52 -33.42
N PHE A 201 -0.34 -11.45 -33.88
CA PHE A 201 -0.78 -10.10 -33.55
C PHE A 201 -2.22 -9.88 -34.02
N ASN A 202 -3.05 -9.31 -33.13
CA ASN A 202 -4.44 -8.95 -33.44
C ASN A 202 -4.76 -7.59 -32.80
N PHE A 203 -5.06 -6.62 -33.66
CA PHE A 203 -5.41 -5.27 -33.23
C PHE A 203 -6.64 -5.20 -32.33
N LEU A 204 -7.62 -6.11 -32.50
CA LEU A 204 -8.81 -6.16 -31.64
C LEU A 204 -8.47 -6.52 -30.20
N TYR A 205 -7.52 -7.44 -30.00
CA TYR A 205 -7.02 -7.78 -28.66
C TYR A 205 -6.27 -6.62 -28.01
N LEU A 206 -5.46 -5.90 -28.76
CA LEU A 206 -4.80 -4.69 -28.25
C LEU A 206 -5.83 -3.62 -27.86
N LYS A 207 -6.82 -3.38 -28.72
CA LYS A 207 -7.90 -2.43 -28.46
C LYS A 207 -8.69 -2.80 -27.19
N GLU A 208 -9.04 -4.07 -27.04
CA GLU A 208 -9.70 -4.59 -25.83
C GLU A 208 -8.87 -4.31 -24.56
N ALA A 209 -7.56 -4.61 -24.61
CA ALA A 209 -6.65 -4.39 -23.49
C ALA A 209 -6.54 -2.91 -23.10
N LEU A 210 -6.41 -2.02 -24.09
CA LEU A 210 -6.30 -0.58 -23.86
C LEU A 210 -7.62 0.02 -23.34
N ILE A 211 -8.76 -0.36 -23.89
CA ILE A 211 -10.08 0.11 -23.41
C ILE A 211 -10.29 -0.30 -21.95
N PHE A 212 -9.81 -1.47 -21.55
CA PHE A 212 -9.91 -1.93 -20.17
C PHE A 212 -8.91 -1.20 -19.25
N SER A 213 -7.65 -1.04 -19.68
CA SER A 213 -6.56 -0.59 -18.82
C SER A 213 -6.49 0.93 -18.66
N LEU A 214 -6.73 1.72 -19.72
CA LEU A 214 -6.55 3.18 -19.67
C LEU A 214 -7.47 3.86 -18.65
N PRO A 215 -8.77 3.53 -18.53
CA PRO A 215 -9.61 4.11 -17.47
C PRO A 215 -9.13 3.76 -16.05
N LEU A 216 -8.51 2.57 -15.87
CA LEU A 216 -7.97 2.16 -14.58
C LEU A 216 -6.76 2.99 -14.14
N ILE A 217 -6.05 3.64 -15.06
CA ILE A 217 -4.92 4.53 -14.72
C ILE A 217 -5.36 5.58 -13.72
N VAL A 218 -6.48 6.25 -13.97
CA VAL A 218 -6.98 7.32 -13.08
C VAL A 218 -7.28 6.76 -11.69
N HIS A 219 -7.91 5.59 -11.62
CA HIS A 219 -8.23 4.95 -10.34
C HIS A 219 -6.98 4.54 -9.56
N VAL A 220 -6.03 3.84 -10.22
CA VAL A 220 -4.81 3.36 -9.59
C VAL A 220 -3.92 4.52 -9.17
N LEU A 221 -3.79 5.54 -10.03
CA LEU A 221 -3.02 6.75 -9.73
C LEU A 221 -3.60 7.50 -8.53
N SER A 222 -4.93 7.67 -8.48
CA SER A 222 -5.59 8.35 -7.35
C SER A 222 -5.37 7.64 -6.03
N ASN A 223 -5.48 6.31 -6.03
CA ASN A 223 -5.23 5.49 -4.85
C ASN A 223 -3.75 5.54 -4.41
N SER A 224 -2.84 5.52 -5.38
CA SER A 224 -1.40 5.65 -5.12
C SER A 224 -1.03 7.03 -4.59
N LEU A 225 -1.58 8.09 -5.17
CA LEU A 225 -1.35 9.46 -4.71
C LEU A 225 -1.95 9.70 -3.32
N LEU A 226 -3.13 9.17 -3.01
CA LEU A 226 -3.74 9.29 -1.68
C LEU A 226 -2.81 8.74 -0.58
N SER A 227 -1.99 7.75 -0.88
CA SER A 227 -1.06 7.13 0.06
C SER A 227 0.39 7.65 -0.02
N GLN A 228 0.75 8.43 -1.05
CA GLN A 228 2.14 8.82 -1.31
C GLN A 228 2.35 10.33 -1.48
N ALA A 229 1.31 11.12 -1.81
CA ALA A 229 1.45 12.55 -2.09
C ALA A 229 1.99 13.34 -0.89
N ASP A 230 1.69 12.90 0.31
CA ASP A 230 2.17 13.49 1.56
C ASP A 230 3.68 13.72 1.54
N ARG A 231 4.44 12.70 1.09
CA ARG A 231 5.91 12.74 1.04
C ARG A 231 6.43 13.78 0.07
N LEU A 232 5.79 13.92 -1.10
CA LEU A 232 6.15 14.92 -2.10
C LEU A 232 5.89 16.33 -1.57
N ILE A 233 4.74 16.54 -0.91
CA ILE A 233 4.34 17.84 -0.38
C ILE A 233 5.23 18.21 0.82
N ILE A 234 5.50 17.28 1.73
CA ILE A 234 6.42 17.49 2.86
C ILE A 234 7.80 17.83 2.35
N ASN A 235 8.33 17.08 1.38
CA ASN A 235 9.64 17.38 0.80
C ASN A 235 9.70 18.79 0.19
N LYS A 236 8.65 19.19 -0.52
CA LYS A 236 8.57 20.52 -1.14
C LYS A 236 8.53 21.67 -0.13
N ILE A 237 7.84 21.48 1.01
CA ILE A 237 7.62 22.54 2.01
C ILE A 237 8.68 22.54 3.11
N MET A 238 9.11 21.35 3.58
CA MET A 238 9.95 21.19 4.76
C MET A 238 11.29 20.52 4.48
N GLY A 239 11.51 20.04 3.25
CA GLY A 239 12.73 19.35 2.85
C GLY A 239 12.76 17.85 3.14
N THR A 240 13.84 17.24 2.67
CA THR A 240 14.00 15.77 2.59
C THR A 240 14.14 15.12 3.96
N TYR A 241 14.74 15.80 4.95
CA TYR A 241 14.81 15.30 6.33
C TYR A 241 13.40 15.00 6.87
N SER A 242 12.51 15.98 6.80
CA SER A 242 11.13 15.87 7.29
C SER A 242 10.33 14.79 6.53
N ALA A 243 10.55 14.69 5.20
CA ALA A 243 9.98 13.63 4.38
C ALA A 243 10.49 12.24 4.82
N GLY A 244 11.75 12.14 5.27
CA GLY A 244 12.34 10.91 5.78
C GLY A 244 11.74 10.46 7.11
N ILE A 245 11.64 11.38 8.08
CA ILE A 245 11.01 11.12 9.38
C ILE A 245 9.55 10.68 9.20
N TYR A 246 8.78 11.43 8.38
CA TYR A 246 7.40 11.08 8.07
C TYR A 246 7.26 9.72 7.39
N SER A 247 8.10 9.45 6.39
CA SER A 247 8.07 8.20 5.65
C SER A 247 8.43 7.01 6.51
N PHE A 248 9.38 7.16 7.43
CA PHE A 248 9.73 6.13 8.40
C PHE A 248 8.54 5.83 9.32
N ALA A 249 7.94 6.87 9.93
CA ALA A 249 6.76 6.71 10.78
C ALA A 249 5.59 6.08 10.00
N TYR A 250 5.36 6.48 8.75
CA TYR A 250 4.30 5.93 7.90
C TYR A 250 4.52 4.44 7.61
N ASN A 251 5.75 4.07 7.24
CA ASN A 251 6.10 2.67 6.99
C ASN A 251 5.95 1.80 8.24
N LEU A 252 6.31 2.34 9.42
CA LEU A 252 6.10 1.65 10.68
C LEU A 252 4.60 1.53 11.00
N GLY A 253 3.82 2.59 10.81
CA GLY A 253 2.35 2.58 10.97
C GLY A 253 1.59 1.70 9.97
N MET A 254 2.23 1.25 8.88
CA MET A 254 1.64 0.28 7.95
C MET A 254 1.39 -1.10 8.58
N CYS A 255 1.98 -1.42 9.76
CA CYS A 255 1.69 -2.66 10.48
C CYS A 255 0.18 -2.87 10.67
N VAL A 256 -0.54 -1.80 11.00
CA VAL A 256 -2.00 -1.83 11.17
C VAL A 256 -2.71 -2.14 9.85
N ILE A 257 -2.25 -1.58 8.73
CA ILE A 257 -2.83 -1.85 7.39
C ILE A 257 -2.69 -3.33 7.04
N VAL A 258 -1.56 -3.97 7.36
CA VAL A 258 -1.37 -5.42 7.08
C VAL A 258 -2.42 -6.25 7.79
N VAL A 259 -2.72 -5.95 9.06
CA VAL A 259 -3.77 -6.63 9.83
C VAL A 259 -5.15 -6.38 9.23
N ILE A 260 -5.45 -5.12 8.89
CA ILE A 260 -6.73 -4.73 8.29
C ILE A 260 -6.95 -5.44 6.94
N MET A 261 -5.92 -5.53 6.10
CA MET A 261 -6.02 -6.21 4.80
C MET A 261 -6.16 -7.72 4.95
N ALA A 262 -5.49 -8.34 5.92
CA ALA A 262 -5.67 -9.76 6.23
C ALA A 262 -7.12 -10.04 6.69
N TRP A 263 -7.67 -9.19 7.57
CA TRP A 263 -9.07 -9.25 7.94
C TRP A 263 -9.99 -9.10 6.72
N ASN A 264 -9.79 -8.09 5.90
CA ASN A 264 -10.64 -7.82 4.73
C ASN A 264 -10.67 -8.98 3.74
N SER A 265 -9.53 -9.63 3.51
CA SER A 265 -9.41 -10.79 2.61
C SER A 265 -10.28 -11.97 3.07
N SER A 266 -10.48 -12.14 4.38
CA SER A 266 -11.36 -13.18 4.95
C SER A 266 -12.80 -12.70 5.09
N TRP A 267 -13.01 -11.42 5.38
CA TRP A 267 -14.31 -10.82 5.61
C TRP A 267 -15.14 -10.67 4.33
N GLN A 268 -14.55 -10.16 3.27
CA GLN A 268 -15.27 -9.87 2.03
C GLN A 268 -16.05 -11.08 1.46
N PRO A 269 -15.49 -12.29 1.31
CA PRO A 269 -16.23 -13.45 0.85
C PRO A 269 -17.34 -13.87 1.82
N LYS A 270 -17.10 -13.72 3.14
CA LYS A 270 -18.12 -14.03 4.18
C LYS A 270 -19.27 -13.03 4.09
N LEU A 271 -19.00 -11.75 3.96
CA LEU A 271 -20.01 -10.70 3.79
C LEU A 271 -20.91 -11.00 2.59
N TYR A 272 -20.33 -11.35 1.42
CA TYR A 272 -21.10 -11.64 0.22
C TYR A 272 -22.06 -12.83 0.42
N LYS A 273 -21.63 -13.87 1.13
CA LYS A 273 -22.51 -15.01 1.49
C LYS A 273 -23.65 -14.55 2.40
N LEU A 274 -23.35 -13.77 3.44
CA LEU A 274 -24.37 -13.27 4.37
C LEU A 274 -25.38 -12.33 3.70
N ILE A 275 -24.94 -11.48 2.76
CA ILE A 275 -25.84 -10.64 1.96
C ILE A 275 -26.79 -11.51 1.12
N ASN A 276 -26.28 -12.59 0.50
CA ASN A 276 -27.10 -13.48 -0.33
C ASN A 276 -28.21 -14.19 0.47
N ILE A 277 -27.94 -14.58 1.72
CA ILE A 277 -28.93 -15.20 2.61
C ILE A 277 -29.72 -14.17 3.43
N ARG A 278 -29.44 -12.87 3.25
CA ARG A 278 -30.09 -11.74 3.94
C ARG A 278 -29.97 -11.77 5.48
N ASP A 279 -28.88 -12.33 5.99
CA ASP A 279 -28.62 -12.39 7.44
C ASP A 279 -27.92 -11.10 7.91
N ASN A 280 -28.72 -10.04 8.07
CA ASN A 280 -28.22 -8.73 8.50
C ASN A 280 -27.70 -8.73 9.94
N GLU A 281 -28.24 -9.59 10.81
CA GLU A 281 -27.81 -9.67 12.20
C GLU A 281 -26.44 -10.34 12.33
N ALA A 282 -26.15 -11.38 11.54
CA ALA A 282 -24.82 -11.94 11.47
C ALA A 282 -23.81 -10.95 10.90
N ILE A 283 -24.19 -10.11 9.89
CA ILE A 283 -23.35 -9.04 9.37
C ILE A 283 -23.01 -8.05 10.48
N LYS A 284 -24.01 -7.56 11.23
CA LYS A 284 -23.80 -6.59 12.33
C LYS A 284 -22.87 -7.15 13.39
N ARG A 285 -23.15 -8.35 13.91
CA ARG A 285 -22.36 -9.00 14.96
C ARG A 285 -20.91 -9.19 14.54
N ALA A 286 -20.67 -9.74 13.34
CA ALA A 286 -19.33 -10.01 12.86
C ALA A 286 -18.55 -8.71 12.56
N THR A 287 -19.22 -7.67 12.03
CA THR A 287 -18.61 -6.35 11.83
C THR A 287 -18.26 -5.70 13.17
N TYR A 288 -19.16 -5.74 14.15
CA TYR A 288 -18.90 -5.19 15.47
C TYR A 288 -17.70 -5.85 16.13
N ALA A 289 -17.68 -7.19 16.20
CA ALA A 289 -16.60 -7.95 16.81
C ALA A 289 -15.23 -7.64 16.14
N SER A 290 -15.20 -7.59 14.80
CA SER A 290 -13.97 -7.27 14.08
C SER A 290 -13.55 -5.81 14.28
N THR A 291 -14.49 -4.88 14.35
CA THR A 291 -14.19 -3.45 14.58
C THR A 291 -13.60 -3.23 15.98
N VAL A 292 -14.13 -3.90 16.99
CA VAL A 292 -13.57 -3.85 18.35
C VAL A 292 -12.17 -4.45 18.38
N LEU A 293 -11.95 -5.61 17.76
CA LEU A 293 -10.62 -6.23 17.71
C LEU A 293 -9.59 -5.33 17.02
N ILE A 294 -9.94 -4.75 15.86
CA ILE A 294 -9.03 -3.86 15.13
C ILE A 294 -8.81 -2.56 15.88
N PHE A 295 -9.84 -2.00 16.53
CA PHE A 295 -9.71 -0.85 17.43
C PHE A 295 -8.64 -1.10 18.49
N LEU A 296 -8.70 -2.27 19.15
CA LEU A 296 -7.72 -2.64 20.17
C LEU A 296 -6.30 -2.74 19.64
N ILE A 297 -6.13 -3.42 18.50
CA ILE A 297 -4.82 -3.53 17.86
C ILE A 297 -4.27 -2.13 17.54
N CYS A 298 -5.11 -1.24 17.03
CA CYS A 298 -4.72 0.14 16.73
C CYS A 298 -4.38 0.92 18.02
N ALA A 299 -5.21 0.85 19.05
CA ALA A 299 -5.00 1.51 20.32
C ALA A 299 -3.72 1.03 21.01
N LEU A 300 -3.47 -0.28 21.03
CA LEU A 300 -2.22 -0.84 21.53
C LEU A 300 -1.02 -0.41 20.71
N SER A 301 -1.12 -0.42 19.37
CA SER A 301 -0.05 0.07 18.50
C SER A 301 0.26 1.56 18.74
N MET A 302 -0.75 2.37 19.05
CA MET A 302 -0.56 3.77 19.44
C MET A 302 0.14 3.87 20.80
N LEU A 303 -0.35 3.17 21.81
CA LEU A 303 0.24 3.19 23.16
C LEU A 303 1.72 2.82 23.14
N PHE A 304 2.10 1.79 22.39
CA PHE A 304 3.48 1.32 22.29
C PHE A 304 4.28 1.98 21.14
N SER A 305 3.81 3.10 20.59
CA SER A 305 4.45 3.78 19.44
C SER A 305 5.89 4.22 19.74
N LYS A 306 6.20 4.71 20.95
CA LYS A 306 7.56 5.08 21.38
C LYS A 306 8.47 3.86 21.40
N GLU A 307 8.01 2.78 22.01
CA GLU A 307 8.76 1.53 22.12
C GLU A 307 9.01 0.92 20.74
N MET A 308 8.01 0.96 19.85
CA MET A 308 8.19 0.52 18.46
C MET A 308 9.31 1.29 17.77
N VAL A 309 9.38 2.61 17.92
CA VAL A 309 10.46 3.41 17.32
C VAL A 309 11.79 3.12 17.98
N VAL A 310 11.87 3.12 19.33
CA VAL A 310 13.12 2.91 20.06
C VAL A 310 13.76 1.54 19.79
N PHE A 311 12.95 0.49 19.68
CA PHE A 311 13.48 -0.87 19.42
C PHE A 311 13.79 -1.11 17.94
N LEU A 312 13.05 -0.51 17.03
CA LEU A 312 13.14 -0.80 15.59
C LEU A 312 14.00 0.20 14.82
N ALA A 313 14.27 1.40 15.38
CA ALA A 313 15.03 2.45 14.70
C ALA A 313 16.27 2.88 15.46
N SER A 314 17.16 3.58 14.74
CA SER A 314 18.20 4.36 15.39
C SER A 314 17.61 5.65 15.98
N ASP A 315 18.34 6.24 16.95
CA ASP A 315 17.98 7.50 17.63
C ASP A 315 17.68 8.68 16.68
N LYS A 316 18.32 8.68 15.50
CA LYS A 316 18.10 9.67 14.43
C LYS A 316 16.64 9.79 13.98
N TYR A 317 15.80 8.78 14.28
CA TYR A 317 14.39 8.73 13.89
C TYR A 317 13.41 9.03 15.03
N TYR A 318 13.89 9.43 16.21
CA TYR A 318 13.02 9.68 17.37
C TYR A 318 12.03 10.83 17.15
N ASP A 319 12.32 11.75 16.23
CA ASP A 319 11.36 12.78 15.80
C ASP A 319 10.08 12.18 15.17
N SER A 320 10.08 10.88 14.85
CA SER A 320 8.89 10.16 14.39
C SER A 320 7.93 9.72 15.49
N ILE A 321 8.39 9.69 16.77
CA ILE A 321 7.60 9.22 17.92
C ILE A 321 6.27 9.98 18.06
N PRO A 322 6.23 11.33 18.06
CA PRO A 322 4.97 12.06 18.27
C PRO A 322 3.98 11.97 17.12
N ILE A 323 4.43 11.65 15.90
CA ILE A 323 3.56 11.58 14.72
C ILE A 323 3.04 10.16 14.43
N LEU A 324 3.74 9.13 14.90
CA LEU A 324 3.38 7.73 14.66
C LEU A 324 1.94 7.40 15.12
N PRO A 325 1.47 7.83 16.31
CA PRO A 325 0.09 7.60 16.72
C PRO A 325 -0.94 8.21 15.76
N LEU A 326 -0.70 9.42 15.23
CA LEU A 326 -1.59 10.05 14.25
C LEU A 326 -1.66 9.27 12.94
N ILE A 327 -0.52 8.78 12.47
CA ILE A 327 -0.44 7.93 11.28
C ILE A 327 -1.21 6.62 11.50
N ILE A 328 -1.12 6.03 12.70
CA ILE A 328 -1.89 4.83 13.06
C ILE A 328 -3.39 5.13 13.03
N ILE A 329 -3.84 6.29 13.55
CA ILE A 329 -5.25 6.70 13.46
C ILE A 329 -5.68 6.79 11.99
N GLY A 330 -4.94 7.51 11.15
CA GLY A 330 -5.24 7.64 9.71
C GLY A 330 -5.35 6.27 9.02
N ASN A 331 -4.34 5.42 9.21
CA ASN A 331 -4.30 4.08 8.64
C ASN A 331 -5.43 3.18 9.16
N SER A 332 -5.85 3.35 10.41
CA SER A 332 -6.91 2.56 11.02
C SER A 332 -8.29 2.81 10.39
N LEU A 333 -8.54 4.04 9.91
CA LEU A 333 -9.78 4.40 9.22
C LEU A 333 -9.99 3.62 7.92
N ILE A 334 -8.92 3.01 7.38
CA ILE A 334 -8.99 2.05 6.27
C ILE A 334 -9.92 0.88 6.62
N HIS A 335 -9.93 0.41 7.88
CA HIS A 335 -10.86 -0.62 8.31
C HIS A 335 -12.32 -0.19 8.09
N ILE A 336 -12.68 1.00 8.56
CA ILE A 336 -14.06 1.48 8.49
C ILE A 336 -14.50 1.74 7.05
N TYR A 337 -13.65 2.33 6.22
CA TYR A 337 -14.05 2.49 4.82
C TYR A 337 -14.22 1.13 4.11
N LEU A 338 -13.40 0.12 4.44
CA LEU A 338 -13.53 -1.24 3.90
C LEU A 338 -14.84 -1.91 4.35
N VAL A 339 -15.30 -1.66 5.57
CA VAL A 339 -16.61 -2.12 6.03
C VAL A 339 -17.71 -1.67 5.07
N TYR A 340 -17.70 -0.41 4.65
CA TYR A 340 -18.74 0.15 3.78
C TYR A 340 -18.50 -0.13 2.28
N VAL A 341 -17.27 -0.01 1.79
CA VAL A 341 -16.97 -0.16 0.37
C VAL A 341 -17.24 -1.57 -0.15
N ASN A 342 -17.14 -2.60 0.71
CA ASN A 342 -17.43 -3.97 0.33
C ASN A 342 -18.89 -4.18 -0.12
N PHE A 343 -19.86 -3.41 0.41
CA PHE A 343 -21.24 -3.41 -0.09
C PHE A 343 -21.33 -2.82 -1.50
N ILE A 344 -20.53 -1.80 -1.79
CA ILE A 344 -20.48 -1.13 -3.11
C ILE A 344 -19.85 -2.08 -4.13
N PHE A 345 -18.78 -2.80 -3.76
CA PHE A 345 -18.17 -3.85 -4.59
C PHE A 345 -19.15 -4.98 -4.89
N TYR A 346 -19.91 -5.45 -3.87
CA TYR A 346 -20.95 -6.46 -4.08
C TYR A 346 -21.97 -6.03 -5.14
N LYS A 347 -22.34 -4.76 -5.16
CA LYS A 347 -23.26 -4.16 -6.14
C LYS A 347 -22.58 -3.75 -7.45
N LYS A 348 -21.27 -4.00 -7.63
CA LYS A 348 -20.47 -3.71 -8.84
C LYS A 348 -20.48 -2.23 -9.26
N LYS A 349 -20.64 -1.29 -8.30
CA LYS A 349 -20.70 0.17 -8.56
C LYS A 349 -19.31 0.82 -8.39
N THR A 350 -18.30 0.31 -9.10
CA THR A 350 -16.88 0.69 -8.90
C THR A 350 -16.57 2.13 -9.28
N VAL A 351 -17.30 2.74 -10.22
CA VAL A 351 -17.10 4.15 -10.62
C VAL A 351 -17.29 5.08 -9.42
N ILE A 352 -18.28 4.82 -8.57
CA ILE A 352 -18.54 5.65 -7.38
C ILE A 352 -17.39 5.55 -6.38
N ILE A 353 -16.77 4.37 -6.26
CA ILE A 353 -15.59 4.17 -5.41
C ILE A 353 -14.44 5.05 -5.91
N SER A 354 -14.20 5.08 -7.23
CA SER A 354 -13.15 5.91 -7.83
C SER A 354 -13.40 7.41 -7.60
N CYS A 355 -14.63 7.88 -7.78
CA CYS A 355 -15.00 9.27 -7.51
C CYS A 355 -14.79 9.65 -6.03
N ALA A 356 -15.15 8.76 -5.09
CA ALA A 356 -14.94 8.98 -3.66
C ALA A 356 -13.44 9.06 -3.32
N THR A 357 -12.62 8.19 -3.91
CA THR A 357 -11.16 8.21 -3.72
C THR A 357 -10.52 9.48 -4.29
N LEU A 358 -10.97 9.95 -5.46
CA LEU A 358 -10.54 11.24 -6.02
C LEU A 358 -10.91 12.41 -5.12
N GLY A 359 -12.12 12.42 -4.57
CA GLY A 359 -12.56 13.44 -3.61
C GLY A 359 -11.69 13.44 -2.35
N ALA A 360 -11.40 12.27 -1.79
CA ALA A 360 -10.52 12.14 -0.63
C ALA A 360 -9.10 12.60 -0.93
N LEU A 361 -8.56 12.28 -2.11
CA LEU A 361 -7.25 12.76 -2.58
C LEU A 361 -7.23 14.30 -2.67
N GLY A 362 -8.26 14.90 -3.26
CA GLY A 362 -8.37 16.36 -3.34
C GLY A 362 -8.34 17.02 -1.96
N ILE A 363 -9.12 16.50 -1.01
CA ILE A 363 -9.13 16.97 0.38
C ILE A 363 -7.75 16.77 1.03
N ASN A 364 -7.13 15.61 0.86
CA ASN A 364 -5.80 15.32 1.41
C ASN A 364 -4.77 16.34 0.91
N ILE A 365 -4.71 16.60 -0.40
CA ILE A 365 -3.77 17.56 -0.99
C ILE A 365 -4.00 18.97 -0.45
N ILE A 366 -5.26 19.45 -0.45
CA ILE A 366 -5.60 20.78 0.04
C ILE A 366 -5.20 20.93 1.50
N LEU A 367 -5.55 19.96 2.34
CA LEU A 367 -5.22 19.98 3.75
C LEU A 367 -3.72 19.88 4.01
N ASN A 368 -2.96 19.13 3.23
CA ASN A 368 -1.50 19.08 3.33
C ASN A 368 -0.89 20.47 3.11
N TYR A 369 -1.27 21.18 2.03
CA TYR A 369 -0.77 22.54 1.76
C TYR A 369 -1.18 23.56 2.84
N TYR A 370 -2.31 23.36 3.52
CA TYR A 370 -2.80 24.24 4.58
C TYR A 370 -2.22 23.92 5.96
N LEU A 371 -2.10 22.61 6.31
CA LEU A 371 -1.73 22.18 7.65
C LEU A 371 -0.21 22.01 7.83
N ILE A 372 0.55 21.62 6.80
CA ILE A 372 2.00 21.42 6.91
C ILE A 372 2.72 22.73 7.31
N PRO A 373 2.43 23.90 6.72
CA PRO A 373 3.07 25.15 7.14
C PRO A 373 2.79 25.56 8.59
N LYS A 374 1.68 25.07 9.18
CA LYS A 374 1.25 25.41 10.56
C LYS A 374 1.69 24.41 11.60
N PHE A 375 1.65 23.13 11.27
CA PHE A 375 1.83 22.01 12.21
C PHE A 375 2.96 21.08 11.82
N GLY A 376 3.76 21.43 10.81
CA GLY A 376 4.84 20.58 10.33
C GLY A 376 4.32 19.24 9.80
N ILE A 377 5.13 18.21 9.99
CA ILE A 377 4.79 16.83 9.54
C ILE A 377 3.55 16.24 10.25
N ALA A 378 3.21 16.70 11.45
CA ALA A 378 1.97 16.34 12.13
C ALA A 378 0.74 16.86 11.35
N GLY A 379 0.84 18.02 10.69
CA GLY A 379 -0.18 18.55 9.81
C GLY A 379 -0.53 17.61 8.67
N SER A 380 0.47 16.93 8.09
CA SER A 380 0.27 15.92 7.05
C SER A 380 -0.46 14.68 7.58
N ALA A 381 -0.08 14.21 8.79
CA ALA A 381 -0.78 13.10 9.42
C ALA A 381 -2.25 13.42 9.69
N TRP A 382 -2.56 14.65 10.16
CA TRP A 382 -3.94 15.12 10.32
C TRP A 382 -4.69 15.21 8.99
N ALA A 383 -4.05 15.69 7.93
CA ALA A 383 -4.66 15.71 6.58
C ALA A 383 -5.09 14.31 6.14
N THR A 384 -4.26 13.31 6.44
CA THR A 384 -4.55 11.90 6.14
C THR A 384 -5.71 11.37 6.98
N VAL A 385 -5.76 11.67 8.29
CA VAL A 385 -6.89 11.29 9.15
C VAL A 385 -8.21 11.85 8.61
N VAL A 386 -8.24 13.16 8.29
CA VAL A 386 -9.46 13.81 7.76
C VAL A 386 -9.85 13.21 6.40
N ALA A 387 -8.89 12.99 5.50
CA ALA A 387 -9.17 12.42 4.18
C ALA A 387 -9.76 11.00 4.25
N TYR A 388 -9.21 10.13 5.09
CA TYR A 388 -9.75 8.77 5.27
C TYR A 388 -11.09 8.76 6.02
N PHE A 389 -11.29 9.68 6.99
CA PHE A 389 -12.60 9.84 7.63
C PHE A 389 -13.65 10.24 6.60
N PHE A 390 -13.34 11.25 5.77
CA PHE A 390 -14.22 11.68 4.68
C PHE A 390 -14.50 10.54 3.68
N LEU A 391 -13.48 9.78 3.29
CA LEU A 391 -13.65 8.61 2.42
C LEU A 391 -14.59 7.58 3.04
N ALA A 392 -14.44 7.27 4.32
CA ALA A 392 -15.31 6.35 5.04
C ALA A 392 -16.75 6.86 5.11
N ALA A 393 -16.95 8.17 5.35
CA ALA A 393 -18.26 8.80 5.36
C ALA A 393 -18.96 8.77 3.99
N LEU A 394 -18.20 9.04 2.90
CA LEU A 394 -18.73 8.91 1.54
C LEU A 394 -19.11 7.47 1.20
N HIS A 395 -18.31 6.49 1.62
CA HIS A 395 -18.65 5.08 1.39
C HIS A 395 -19.84 4.63 2.24
N TYR A 396 -20.01 5.14 3.47
CA TYR A 396 -21.21 4.92 4.28
C TYR A 396 -22.47 5.41 3.56
N THR A 397 -22.48 6.70 3.14
CA THR A 397 -23.65 7.28 2.47
C THR A 397 -23.98 6.54 1.18
N THR A 398 -22.96 6.21 0.39
CA THR A 398 -23.11 5.44 -0.84
C THR A 398 -23.63 4.02 -0.59
N ALA A 399 -23.07 3.30 0.39
CA ALA A 399 -23.47 1.94 0.72
C ALA A 399 -24.95 1.93 1.20
N THR A 400 -25.32 2.86 2.07
CA THR A 400 -26.70 2.98 2.58
C THR A 400 -27.69 3.31 1.43
N TYR A 401 -27.32 4.23 0.54
CA TYR A 401 -28.13 4.58 -0.62
C TYR A 401 -28.34 3.40 -1.57
N ILE A 402 -27.25 2.67 -1.91
CA ILE A 402 -27.29 1.55 -2.87
C ILE A 402 -28.00 0.32 -2.28
N THR A 403 -27.79 0.04 -0.99
CA THR A 403 -28.43 -1.12 -0.34
C THR A 403 -29.86 -0.84 0.10
N ARG A 404 -30.26 0.43 0.14
CA ARG A 404 -31.53 0.91 0.71
C ARG A 404 -31.74 0.41 2.14
N ASN A 405 -30.65 0.15 2.84
CA ASN A 405 -30.67 -0.38 4.21
C ASN A 405 -29.46 0.14 5.00
N ASN A 406 -29.68 0.56 6.22
CA ASN A 406 -28.64 1.00 7.14
C ASN A 406 -28.19 -0.19 8.01
N ILE A 407 -27.54 -1.19 7.38
CA ILE A 407 -27.10 -2.40 8.09
C ILE A 407 -26.04 -2.06 9.14
N ILE A 408 -25.07 -1.21 8.77
CA ILE A 408 -24.01 -0.76 9.67
C ILE A 408 -24.17 0.76 9.87
N PRO A 409 -24.72 1.21 11.02
CA PRO A 409 -25.00 2.61 11.27
C PRO A 409 -23.74 3.51 11.32
N PHE A 410 -23.88 4.77 10.93
CA PHE A 410 -22.79 5.77 10.94
C PHE A 410 -22.13 5.96 12.31
N LYS A 411 -22.86 5.72 13.38
CA LYS A 411 -22.31 5.76 14.75
C LYS A 411 -21.06 4.90 14.95
N TYR A 412 -20.90 3.80 14.21
CA TYR A 412 -19.68 2.98 14.29
C TYR A 412 -18.44 3.75 13.82
N LEU A 413 -18.54 4.52 12.73
CA LEU A 413 -17.46 5.41 12.29
C LEU A 413 -17.13 6.44 13.37
N ILE A 414 -18.17 7.08 13.93
CA ILE A 414 -17.98 8.11 14.97
C ILE A 414 -17.32 7.53 16.21
N PHE A 415 -17.88 6.46 16.78
CA PHE A 415 -17.33 5.84 18.02
C PHE A 415 -15.92 5.32 17.82
N TYR A 416 -15.62 4.71 16.66
CA TYR A 416 -14.29 4.22 16.34
C TYR A 416 -13.29 5.39 16.27
N SER A 417 -13.64 6.45 15.53
CA SER A 417 -12.77 7.61 15.35
C SER A 417 -12.56 8.39 16.65
N VAL A 418 -13.64 8.66 17.39
CA VAL A 418 -13.57 9.37 18.69
C VAL A 418 -12.79 8.55 19.70
N GLY A 419 -13.01 7.22 19.75
CA GLY A 419 -12.28 6.35 20.66
C GLY A 419 -10.77 6.42 20.44
N LEU A 420 -10.29 6.35 19.19
CA LEU A 420 -8.86 6.48 18.88
C LEU A 420 -8.32 7.89 19.15
N LEU A 421 -9.13 8.93 18.88
CA LEU A 421 -8.76 10.31 19.21
C LEU A 421 -8.64 10.54 20.72
N LEU A 422 -9.39 9.83 21.56
CA LEU A 422 -9.24 9.87 23.04
C LEU A 422 -7.99 9.13 23.51
N VAL A 423 -7.57 8.08 22.82
CA VAL A 423 -6.32 7.35 23.13
C VAL A 423 -5.09 8.23 22.80
N TYR A 424 -5.19 9.11 21.81
CA TYR A 424 -4.05 9.91 21.32
C TYR A 424 -3.38 10.77 22.40
N PRO A 425 -4.08 11.66 23.15
CA PRO A 425 -3.44 12.45 24.20
C PRO A 425 -2.88 11.61 25.33
N VAL A 426 -3.51 10.49 25.68
CA VAL A 426 -2.98 9.53 26.66
C VAL A 426 -1.65 8.95 26.16
N THR A 427 -1.58 8.60 24.90
CA THR A 427 -0.34 8.09 24.27
C THR A 427 0.77 9.14 24.31
N LEU A 428 0.47 10.40 23.96
CA LEU A 428 1.47 11.47 24.01
C LEU A 428 2.00 11.67 25.43
N TYR A 429 1.12 11.75 26.42
CA TYR A 429 1.53 11.89 27.83
C TYR A 429 2.42 10.74 28.28
N LEU A 430 2.07 9.49 27.97
CA LEU A 430 2.87 8.31 28.33
C LEU A 430 4.19 8.24 27.56
N ASN A 431 4.28 8.82 26.38
CA ASN A 431 5.52 8.87 25.60
C ASN A 431 6.52 9.91 26.14
N GLU A 432 6.08 10.91 26.91
CA GLU A 432 6.97 11.85 27.62
C GLU A 432 7.63 11.25 28.86
N MET A 433 7.07 10.17 29.42
CA MET A 433 7.67 9.47 30.56
C MET A 433 8.97 8.78 30.17
N ASP A 434 9.82 8.47 31.17
CA ASP A 434 10.98 7.63 30.95
C ASP A 434 10.57 6.25 30.39
N LEU A 435 11.49 5.57 29.70
CA LEU A 435 11.16 4.35 28.94
C LEU A 435 10.62 3.24 29.86
N ILE A 436 11.17 3.05 31.04
CA ILE A 436 10.81 1.96 31.94
C ILE A 436 9.46 2.20 32.61
N SER A 437 9.27 3.36 33.24
CA SER A 437 8.01 3.70 33.94
C SER A 437 6.86 3.83 32.96
N GLY A 438 7.12 4.45 31.78
CA GLY A 438 6.15 4.52 30.69
C GLY A 438 5.74 3.15 30.18
N LEU A 439 6.70 2.23 29.95
CA LEU A 439 6.42 0.88 29.51
C LEU A 439 5.58 0.09 30.52
N VAL A 440 5.93 0.15 31.82
CA VAL A 440 5.18 -0.54 32.88
C VAL A 440 3.73 -0.04 32.94
N LEU A 441 3.51 1.27 32.90
CA LEU A 441 2.16 1.83 32.95
C LEU A 441 1.35 1.47 31.69
N LYS A 442 1.94 1.47 30.51
CA LYS A 442 1.31 1.03 29.26
C LYS A 442 0.92 -0.46 29.31
N LEU A 443 1.79 -1.32 29.89
CA LEU A 443 1.47 -2.73 30.06
C LEU A 443 0.29 -2.94 31.02
N ILE A 444 0.24 -2.18 32.13
CA ILE A 444 -0.90 -2.22 33.06
C ILE A 444 -2.20 -1.80 32.35
N ILE A 445 -2.17 -0.69 31.61
CA ILE A 445 -3.34 -0.22 30.84
C ILE A 445 -3.76 -1.27 29.81
N ALA A 446 -2.82 -1.86 29.07
CA ALA A 446 -3.11 -2.90 28.08
C ALA A 446 -3.76 -4.12 28.72
N LEU A 447 -3.25 -4.59 29.86
CA LEU A 447 -3.84 -5.70 30.61
C LEU A 447 -5.26 -5.38 31.09
N MET A 448 -5.49 -4.18 31.66
CA MET A 448 -6.82 -3.77 32.09
C MET A 448 -7.81 -3.72 30.92
N VAL A 449 -7.41 -3.19 29.78
CA VAL A 449 -8.26 -3.13 28.58
C VAL A 449 -8.58 -4.55 28.06
N ILE A 450 -7.60 -5.44 28.03
CA ILE A 450 -7.79 -6.84 27.62
C ILE A 450 -8.75 -7.55 28.59
N MET A 451 -8.55 -7.43 29.90
CA MET A 451 -9.42 -8.03 30.91
C MET A 451 -10.87 -7.54 30.80
N PHE A 452 -11.05 -6.22 30.66
CA PHE A 452 -12.38 -5.63 30.48
C PHE A 452 -13.13 -6.17 29.27
N ILE A 453 -12.42 -6.50 28.19
CA ILE A 453 -13.03 -7.06 26.98
C ILE A 453 -13.40 -8.54 27.16
N PHE A 454 -12.57 -9.31 27.87
CA PHE A 454 -12.91 -10.69 28.20
C PHE A 454 -14.16 -10.77 29.11
N ASP A 455 -14.34 -9.77 29.99
CA ASP A 455 -15.53 -9.69 30.85
C ASP A 455 -16.81 -9.31 30.08
N LEU A 456 -16.70 -8.61 28.94
CA LEU A 456 -17.84 -8.23 28.11
C LEU A 456 -18.54 -9.42 27.40
N LYS A 457 -18.09 -10.68 27.61
CA LYS A 457 -18.68 -11.91 27.02
C LYS A 457 -19.19 -11.68 25.59
N PHE A 458 -18.26 -11.68 24.62
CA PHE A 458 -18.60 -11.67 23.20
C PHE A 458 -19.12 -13.01 22.70
#